data_b1833cdbf085b668e0b63529a6c9f0af
#
_entry.id   b1833cdbf085b668e0b63529a6c9f0af
#
_cell.length_a   1.000
_cell.length_b   1.000
_cell.length_c   1.000
_cell.angle_alpha   90.00
_cell.angle_beta   90.00
_cell.angle_gamma   90.00
#
_symmetry.space_group_name_H-M   'P 1'
#
loop_
_entity.id
_entity.type
_entity.pdbx_description
1 polymer ?
#
loop_
_entity_poly.entity_id
_entity_poly.type
_entity_poly.pdbx_seq_one_letter_code
_entity_poly.pdbx_strand_id
1 'polypeptide(L)'
;IERPTAFVHIKGSVAGAEGGQIKLDNGVSQTTAEPGVINRVDPQMKYTNNGGIEQEFLQSQQSRVSTQFDKTSSTTLANITGLTASLAAGHKYRFQALLYTTSVNTGGIKFAIGGTCTATNIIYDSYVSETGLMKTIGTSRATALATTVSDVTSSTAGYATITGTITVNAAGTLTVQFAQNNSDGTASSVLVGSTFVVIEMP
;
A
#
# COMPACT_ATOMS: atom_id res chain seq x y z
N ILE A 1 8.93 -48.55 -11.52
CA ILE A 1 8.54 -47.77 -10.34
C ILE A 1 7.32 -46.98 -10.79
N GLU A 2 6.10 -47.39 -10.35
CA GLU A 2 4.87 -46.63 -10.59
C GLU A 2 4.96 -45.33 -9.87
N ARG A 3 4.72 -44.21 -10.57
CA ARG A 3 4.57 -42.92 -9.95
C ARG A 3 3.25 -42.91 -9.19
N PRO A 4 3.22 -42.60 -7.89
CA PRO A 4 1.96 -42.50 -7.19
C PRO A 4 1.17 -41.31 -7.76
N THR A 5 0.05 -41.59 -8.40
CA THR A 5 -0.96 -40.61 -8.77
C THR A 5 -1.75 -40.24 -7.53
N ALA A 6 -1.14 -39.53 -6.59
CA ALA A 6 -1.86 -39.02 -5.43
C ALA A 6 -2.64 -37.77 -5.84
N PHE A 7 -3.95 -37.96 -6.06
CA PHE A 7 -4.87 -36.84 -6.15
C PHE A 7 -5.18 -36.38 -4.73
N VAL A 8 -4.63 -35.24 -4.29
CA VAL A 8 -5.06 -34.62 -3.04
C VAL A 8 -6.37 -33.86 -3.31
N HIS A 9 -7.49 -34.44 -2.89
CA HIS A 9 -8.80 -33.77 -2.95
C HIS A 9 -9.06 -33.09 -1.61
N ILE A 10 -8.97 -31.74 -1.58
CA ILE A 10 -9.32 -30.95 -0.39
C ILE A 10 -10.79 -30.58 -0.50
N LYS A 11 -11.61 -31.18 0.38
CA LYS A 11 -13.04 -30.87 0.46
C LYS A 11 -13.19 -29.47 1.05
N GLY A 12 -13.93 -28.58 0.38
CA GLY A 12 -14.24 -27.25 0.88
C GLY A 12 -14.94 -27.29 2.25
N SER A 13 -14.58 -26.35 3.12
CA SER A 13 -15.21 -26.18 4.42
C SER A 13 -16.62 -25.59 4.27
N VAL A 14 -17.58 -26.06 5.09
CA VAL A 14 -18.84 -25.35 5.34
C VAL A 14 -18.63 -24.29 6.42
N ALA A 15 -19.37 -23.19 6.35
CA ALA A 15 -19.30 -22.11 7.33
C ALA A 15 -19.51 -22.67 8.78
N GLY A 16 -18.52 -22.43 9.65
CA GLY A 16 -18.55 -22.89 11.04
C GLY A 16 -17.89 -24.24 11.31
N ALA A 17 -17.37 -24.94 10.30
CA ALA A 17 -16.56 -26.14 10.49
C ALA A 17 -15.07 -25.84 10.26
N GLU A 18 -14.20 -26.42 11.07
CA GLU A 18 -12.76 -26.45 10.81
C GLU A 18 -12.55 -27.36 9.56
N GLY A 19 -12.64 -26.76 8.38
CA GLY A 19 -12.55 -27.48 7.12
C GLY A 19 -11.20 -27.29 6.46
N GLY A 20 -10.64 -28.36 6.00
CA GLY A 20 -9.61 -28.60 5.01
C GLY A 20 -8.62 -27.47 4.69
N GLN A 21 -8.04 -26.83 5.68
CA GLN A 21 -6.95 -25.88 5.47
C GLN A 21 -5.66 -26.66 5.24
N ILE A 22 -4.94 -26.35 4.16
CA ILE A 22 -3.55 -26.81 4.03
C ILE A 22 -2.70 -25.90 4.92
N LYS A 23 -2.22 -26.44 6.05
CA LYS A 23 -1.20 -25.80 6.84
C LYS A 23 0.17 -26.19 6.27
N LEU A 24 0.91 -25.21 5.79
CA LEU A 24 2.31 -25.38 5.45
C LEU A 24 3.13 -24.97 6.68
N ASP A 25 3.77 -25.93 7.32
CA ASP A 25 4.71 -25.64 8.40
C ASP A 25 5.99 -25.01 7.81
N ASN A 26 6.71 -24.27 8.67
CA ASN A 26 7.96 -23.64 8.27
C ASN A 26 9.01 -24.72 7.95
N GLY A 27 9.55 -24.69 6.75
CA GLY A 27 10.59 -25.58 6.27
C GLY A 27 11.93 -24.87 6.07
N VAL A 28 12.96 -25.63 5.78
CA VAL A 28 14.23 -25.11 5.27
C VAL A 28 14.15 -24.91 3.76
N SER A 29 14.89 -23.96 3.23
CA SER A 29 15.04 -23.83 1.77
C SER A 29 15.53 -25.15 1.16
N GLN A 30 14.98 -25.51 0.02
CA GLN A 30 15.44 -26.68 -0.71
C GLN A 30 16.89 -26.50 -1.13
N THR A 31 17.72 -27.51 -0.90
CA THR A 31 19.12 -27.54 -1.39
C THR A 31 19.18 -27.74 -2.92
N THR A 32 18.12 -28.32 -3.50
CA THR A 32 17.93 -28.46 -4.94
C THR A 32 16.50 -28.09 -5.25
N ALA A 33 16.30 -27.03 -6.05
CA ALA A 33 14.98 -26.55 -6.41
C ALA A 33 14.30 -27.49 -7.41
N GLU A 34 13.15 -28.06 -7.03
CA GLU A 34 12.35 -28.93 -7.90
C GLU A 34 11.16 -28.16 -8.46
N PRO A 35 10.91 -28.17 -9.79
CA PRO A 35 9.77 -27.49 -10.40
C PRO A 35 8.42 -27.93 -9.81
N GLY A 36 7.53 -26.96 -9.58
CA GLY A 36 6.18 -27.21 -9.09
C GLY A 36 6.06 -27.35 -7.57
N VAL A 37 7.14 -27.22 -6.83
CA VAL A 37 7.09 -27.25 -5.36
C VAL A 37 6.65 -25.90 -4.80
N ILE A 38 5.73 -25.93 -3.85
CA ILE A 38 5.36 -24.81 -2.99
C ILE A 38 5.88 -25.11 -1.59
N ASN A 39 6.76 -24.27 -1.07
CA ASN A 39 7.28 -24.39 0.29
C ASN A 39 7.09 -23.08 1.05
N ARG A 40 7.07 -23.16 2.38
CA ARG A 40 7.13 -22.04 3.27
C ARG A 40 8.49 -22.00 3.94
N VAL A 41 9.22 -20.93 3.70
CA VAL A 41 10.46 -20.60 4.41
C VAL A 41 10.21 -19.27 5.11
N ASP A 42 10.10 -19.31 6.44
CA ASP A 42 9.65 -18.17 7.25
C ASP A 42 10.44 -16.89 6.95
N PRO A 43 9.75 -15.77 6.69
CA PRO A 43 8.29 -15.58 6.71
C PRO A 43 7.59 -15.84 5.37
N GLN A 44 8.27 -16.29 4.33
CA GLN A 44 7.82 -16.25 2.95
C GLN A 44 7.25 -17.57 2.45
N MET A 45 6.24 -17.48 1.60
CA MET A 45 5.86 -18.58 0.72
C MET A 45 6.64 -18.48 -0.59
N LYS A 46 7.18 -19.60 -1.04
CA LYS A 46 7.94 -19.72 -2.29
C LYS A 46 7.35 -20.81 -3.16
N TYR A 47 7.46 -20.63 -4.47
CA TYR A 47 7.22 -21.71 -5.42
C TYR A 47 8.41 -21.83 -6.37
N THR A 48 8.69 -23.05 -6.81
CA THR A 48 9.74 -23.30 -7.80
C THR A 48 9.13 -23.38 -9.19
N ASN A 49 9.55 -22.50 -10.09
CA ASN A 49 9.06 -22.48 -11.46
C ASN A 49 9.62 -23.66 -12.28
N ASN A 50 9.16 -23.80 -13.53
CA ASN A 50 9.58 -24.90 -14.41
C ASN A 50 11.08 -24.88 -14.79
N GLY A 51 11.76 -23.77 -14.56
CA GLY A 51 13.21 -23.64 -14.74
C GLY A 51 14.05 -23.96 -13.48
N GLY A 52 13.41 -24.43 -12.40
CA GLY A 52 14.10 -24.75 -11.15
C GLY A 52 14.47 -23.51 -10.33
N ILE A 53 13.84 -22.35 -10.58
CA ILE A 53 14.11 -21.11 -9.86
C ILE A 53 13.03 -20.91 -8.79
N GLU A 54 13.46 -20.76 -7.53
CA GLU A 54 12.55 -20.35 -6.44
C GLU A 54 12.11 -18.90 -6.63
N GLN A 55 10.81 -18.69 -6.56
CA GLN A 55 10.18 -17.36 -6.61
C GLN A 55 9.34 -17.15 -5.37
N GLU A 56 9.36 -15.94 -4.84
CA GLU A 56 8.57 -15.54 -3.68
C GLU A 56 7.16 -15.11 -4.10
N PHE A 57 6.17 -15.52 -3.31
CA PHE A 57 4.85 -14.90 -3.40
C PHE A 57 4.91 -13.54 -2.70
N LEU A 58 5.09 -12.47 -3.46
CA LEU A 58 5.10 -11.12 -2.92
C LEU A 58 3.74 -10.79 -2.29
N GLN A 59 3.75 -10.45 -1.02
CA GLN A 59 2.55 -9.97 -0.35
C GLN A 59 2.22 -8.56 -0.83
N SER A 60 1.01 -8.38 -1.31
CA SER A 60 0.48 -7.07 -1.66
C SER A 60 -0.77 -6.78 -0.83
N GLN A 61 -0.85 -5.58 -0.29
CA GLN A 61 -2.04 -5.06 0.37
C GLN A 61 -2.60 -3.94 -0.50
N GLN A 62 -3.90 -4.02 -0.77
CA GLN A 62 -4.61 -2.99 -1.53
C GLN A 62 -5.74 -2.45 -0.68
N SER A 63 -5.84 -1.15 -0.62
CA SER A 63 -6.90 -0.45 0.09
C SER A 63 -7.45 0.69 -0.76
N ARG A 64 -8.70 1.09 -0.50
CA ARG A 64 -9.39 2.11 -1.29
C ARG A 64 -10.32 2.97 -0.45
N VAL A 65 -10.56 4.17 -0.93
CA VAL A 65 -11.58 5.05 -0.40
C VAL A 65 -12.96 4.57 -0.86
N SER A 66 -13.81 4.17 0.08
CA SER A 66 -15.21 3.76 -0.15
C SER A 66 -16.22 4.89 0.12
N THR A 67 -15.82 5.89 0.89
CA THR A 67 -16.61 7.08 1.20
C THR A 67 -15.69 8.29 1.07
N GLN A 68 -16.14 9.33 0.38
CA GLN A 68 -15.39 10.57 0.21
C GLN A 68 -14.84 11.08 1.55
N PHE A 69 -13.60 11.53 1.55
CA PHE A 69 -12.92 12.08 2.72
C PHE A 69 -12.71 13.58 2.56
N ASP A 70 -13.37 14.35 3.40
CA ASP A 70 -13.40 15.81 3.33
C ASP A 70 -12.54 16.47 4.42
N LYS A 71 -11.93 17.59 4.06
CA LYS A 71 -11.27 18.50 5.00
C LYS A 71 -11.77 19.91 4.78
N THR A 72 -12.27 20.49 5.85
CA THR A 72 -12.83 21.86 5.90
C THR A 72 -12.20 22.60 7.06
N SER A 73 -11.83 23.87 6.84
CA SER A 73 -11.26 24.75 7.86
C SER A 73 -10.08 24.15 8.64
N SER A 74 -9.28 23.30 7.99
CA SER A 74 -8.22 22.56 8.69
C SER A 74 -7.02 22.27 7.80
N THR A 75 -5.86 22.71 8.24
CA THR A 75 -4.55 22.39 7.68
C THR A 75 -3.85 21.22 8.39
N THR A 76 -4.50 20.64 9.40
CA THR A 76 -3.95 19.47 10.12
C THR A 76 -4.14 18.20 9.30
N LEU A 77 -3.04 17.53 9.01
CA LEU A 77 -3.04 16.23 8.34
C LEU A 77 -3.86 15.21 9.14
N ALA A 78 -4.73 14.49 8.47
CA ALA A 78 -5.51 13.39 9.03
C ALA A 78 -5.45 12.17 8.13
N ASN A 79 -5.50 10.99 8.72
CA ASN A 79 -5.48 9.72 8.00
C ASN A 79 -6.73 9.60 7.12
N ILE A 80 -6.54 9.33 5.84
CA ILE A 80 -7.65 9.07 4.93
C ILE A 80 -8.23 7.70 5.27
N THR A 81 -9.51 7.67 5.63
CA THR A 81 -10.21 6.42 5.92
C THR A 81 -10.18 5.49 4.71
N GLY A 82 -9.72 4.25 4.93
CA GLY A 82 -9.64 3.24 3.87
C GLY A 82 -8.30 3.22 3.11
N LEU A 83 -7.35 4.13 3.35
CA LEU A 83 -6.02 4.09 2.73
C LEU A 83 -4.93 3.75 3.75
N THR A 84 -4.97 2.51 4.23
CA THR A 84 -4.06 2.00 5.28
C THR A 84 -3.59 0.60 4.93
N ALA A 85 -2.33 0.29 5.25
CA ALA A 85 -1.74 -1.03 5.16
C ALA A 85 -1.00 -1.36 6.48
N SER A 86 -0.98 -2.64 6.88
CA SER A 86 -0.24 -3.13 8.05
C SER A 86 1.15 -3.60 7.63
N LEU A 87 2.19 -3.12 8.31
CA LEU A 87 3.58 -3.41 7.99
C LEU A 87 4.26 -4.16 9.14
N ALA A 88 5.09 -5.15 8.79
CA ALA A 88 5.90 -5.90 9.74
C ALA A 88 7.26 -5.23 9.98
N ALA A 89 7.79 -5.36 11.19
CA ALA A 89 9.13 -4.87 11.55
C ALA A 89 10.23 -5.63 10.80
N GLY A 90 11.28 -4.92 10.40
CA GLY A 90 12.43 -5.48 9.68
C GLY A 90 12.21 -5.68 8.17
N HIS A 91 11.01 -5.46 7.67
CA HIS A 91 10.66 -5.65 6.27
C HIS A 91 10.78 -4.35 5.46
N LYS A 92 10.92 -4.53 4.16
CA LYS A 92 10.97 -3.43 3.18
C LYS A 92 9.74 -3.47 2.31
N TYR A 93 9.21 -2.31 1.99
CA TYR A 93 8.02 -2.19 1.15
C TYR A 93 8.21 -1.07 0.14
N ARG A 94 7.62 -1.27 -1.04
CA ARG A 94 7.29 -0.17 -1.93
C ARG A 94 5.80 0.13 -1.83
N PHE A 95 5.42 1.37 -2.00
CA PHE A 95 4.02 1.77 -1.95
C PHE A 95 3.68 2.78 -3.04
N GLN A 96 2.40 2.80 -3.39
CA GLN A 96 1.84 3.75 -4.33
C GLN A 96 0.42 4.13 -3.91
N ALA A 97 0.14 5.41 -3.83
CA ALA A 97 -1.20 5.95 -3.72
C ALA A 97 -1.60 6.61 -5.04
N LEU A 98 -2.82 6.36 -5.47
CA LEU A 98 -3.49 7.01 -6.57
C LEU A 98 -4.71 7.73 -6.00
N LEU A 99 -4.72 9.06 -6.06
CA LEU A 99 -5.68 9.89 -5.37
C LEU A 99 -6.44 10.77 -6.37
N TYR A 100 -7.75 10.63 -6.39
CA TYR A 100 -8.65 11.55 -7.07
C TYR A 100 -9.09 12.60 -6.07
N THR A 101 -9.00 13.86 -6.43
CA THR A 101 -9.23 14.96 -5.50
C THR A 101 -10.13 16.02 -6.07
N THR A 102 -10.76 16.77 -5.20
CA THR A 102 -11.28 18.12 -5.50
C THR A 102 -10.63 19.09 -4.53
N SER A 103 -10.38 20.29 -4.99
CA SER A 103 -9.80 21.35 -4.17
C SER A 103 -10.49 22.68 -4.43
N VAL A 104 -10.38 23.57 -3.46
CA VAL A 104 -10.84 24.95 -3.59
C VAL A 104 -9.65 25.87 -3.77
N ASN A 105 -9.84 26.99 -4.48
CA ASN A 105 -8.75 27.86 -4.89
C ASN A 105 -7.89 28.39 -3.73
N THR A 106 -8.52 28.72 -2.61
CA THR A 106 -7.83 29.25 -1.43
C THR A 106 -7.36 28.14 -0.49
N GLY A 107 -8.11 27.04 -0.36
CA GLY A 107 -7.80 25.92 0.52
C GLY A 107 -6.68 25.02 -0.02
N GLY A 108 -6.76 24.68 -1.30
CA GLY A 108 -5.80 23.75 -1.91
C GLY A 108 -5.77 22.37 -1.24
N ILE A 109 -4.69 21.64 -1.45
CA ILE A 109 -4.47 20.30 -0.92
C ILE A 109 -3.03 20.08 -0.49
N LYS A 110 -2.80 19.20 0.47
CA LYS A 110 -1.51 18.64 0.82
C LYS A 110 -1.65 17.22 1.35
N PHE A 111 -0.61 16.46 1.22
CA PHE A 111 -0.56 15.05 1.62
C PHE A 111 0.66 14.76 2.51
N ALA A 112 0.62 13.59 3.15
CA ALA A 112 1.78 12.95 3.75
C ALA A 112 1.57 11.43 3.75
N ILE A 113 2.65 10.70 3.98
CA ILE A 113 2.62 9.30 4.38
C ILE A 113 2.94 9.24 5.87
N GLY A 114 1.99 8.72 6.67
CA GLY A 114 2.11 8.59 8.11
C GLY A 114 1.63 7.23 8.59
N GLY A 115 1.14 7.15 9.82
CA GLY A 115 0.65 5.93 10.43
C GLY A 115 1.27 5.67 11.80
N THR A 116 1.25 4.41 12.25
CA THR A 116 1.78 4.02 13.56
C THR A 116 3.10 3.25 13.47
N CYS A 117 3.51 2.80 12.27
CA CYS A 117 4.82 2.18 12.08
C CYS A 117 5.94 3.21 12.26
N THR A 118 7.15 2.74 12.58
CA THR A 118 8.36 3.56 12.52
C THR A 118 9.27 3.05 11.41
N ALA A 119 10.08 3.93 10.84
CA ALA A 119 10.95 3.63 9.72
C ALA A 119 12.42 3.86 10.07
N THR A 120 13.29 2.93 9.67
CA THR A 120 14.73 3.18 9.61
C THR A 120 15.06 4.06 8.40
N ASN A 121 14.32 3.87 7.30
CA ASN A 121 14.44 4.67 6.08
C ASN A 121 13.07 4.76 5.41
N ILE A 122 12.73 5.93 4.92
CA ILE A 122 11.59 6.15 4.03
C ILE A 122 11.94 7.24 3.04
N ILE A 123 11.56 7.04 1.80
CA ILE A 123 11.62 8.07 0.77
C ILE A 123 10.37 7.96 -0.11
N TYR A 124 9.73 9.07 -0.37
CA TYR A 124 8.58 9.13 -1.26
C TYR A 124 8.50 10.45 -2.00
N ASP A 125 8.06 10.35 -3.24
CA ASP A 125 7.78 11.46 -4.13
C ASP A 125 6.27 11.58 -4.32
N SER A 126 5.81 12.81 -4.49
CA SER A 126 4.44 13.11 -4.83
C SER A 126 4.36 13.98 -6.07
N TYR A 127 3.25 13.83 -6.76
CA TYR A 127 2.92 14.53 -7.98
C TYR A 127 1.44 14.90 -7.95
N VAL A 128 1.12 16.16 -8.20
CA VAL A 128 -0.26 16.64 -8.35
C VAL A 128 -0.47 17.19 -9.74
N SER A 129 -1.56 16.80 -10.35
CA SER A 129 -1.98 17.22 -11.69
C SER A 129 -3.27 18.00 -11.65
N GLU A 130 -3.40 18.90 -12.60
CA GLU A 130 -4.61 19.66 -12.85
C GLU A 130 -5.71 18.80 -13.47
N THR A 131 -6.96 19.02 -13.05
CA THR A 131 -8.12 18.30 -13.59
C THR A 131 -8.24 18.53 -15.10
N GLY A 132 -8.31 17.41 -15.85
CA GLY A 132 -8.58 17.42 -17.30
C GLY A 132 -7.40 17.78 -18.19
N LEU A 133 -6.31 18.31 -17.68
CA LEU A 133 -5.17 18.78 -18.50
C LEU A 133 -3.89 17.96 -18.31
N MET A 134 -3.83 17.07 -17.35
CA MET A 134 -2.62 16.32 -16.95
C MET A 134 -1.38 17.21 -16.75
N LYS A 135 -1.60 18.49 -16.49
CA LYS A 135 -0.54 19.47 -16.22
C LYS A 135 -0.11 19.34 -14.76
N THR A 136 1.19 19.19 -14.54
CA THR A 136 1.76 19.19 -13.18
C THR A 136 1.59 20.54 -12.53
N ILE A 137 1.03 20.55 -11.31
CA ILE A 137 0.87 21.75 -10.49
C ILE A 137 1.60 21.65 -9.15
N GLY A 138 2.11 20.46 -8.78
CA GLY A 138 2.92 20.27 -7.59
C GLY A 138 3.71 18.97 -7.64
N THR A 139 4.98 19.07 -7.21
CA THR A 139 5.86 17.91 -7.00
C THR A 139 6.68 18.13 -5.75
N SER A 140 6.90 17.12 -4.96
CA SER A 140 7.80 17.19 -3.81
C SER A 140 8.27 15.82 -3.35
N ARG A 141 9.36 15.82 -2.58
CA ARG A 141 9.97 14.62 -2.00
C ARG A 141 10.02 14.74 -0.48
N ALA A 142 9.79 13.65 0.20
CA ALA A 142 9.96 13.53 1.64
C ALA A 142 10.82 12.31 2.00
N THR A 143 11.54 12.42 3.11
CA THR A 143 12.43 11.39 3.64
C THR A 143 12.11 11.03 5.09
N ALA A 144 10.96 11.47 5.60
CA ALA A 144 10.45 11.11 6.91
C ALA A 144 8.92 10.94 6.88
N LEU A 145 8.41 10.10 7.78
CA LEU A 145 6.96 9.94 7.98
C LEU A 145 6.33 11.27 8.41
N ALA A 146 5.06 11.46 8.05
CA ALA A 146 4.26 12.64 8.33
C ALA A 146 4.82 13.97 7.78
N THR A 147 5.80 13.92 6.89
CA THR A 147 6.30 15.10 6.19
C THR A 147 5.33 15.47 5.07
N THR A 148 4.92 16.73 5.08
CA THR A 148 4.01 17.27 4.05
C THR A 148 4.65 17.25 2.67
N VAL A 149 3.90 16.77 1.69
CA VAL A 149 4.23 16.79 0.27
C VAL A 149 3.07 17.36 -0.53
N SER A 150 3.37 17.91 -1.72
CA SER A 150 2.40 18.47 -2.66
C SER A 150 1.45 19.49 -2.01
N ASP A 151 2.01 20.47 -1.36
CA ASP A 151 1.30 21.62 -0.85
C ASP A 151 0.91 22.57 -1.99
N VAL A 152 -0.25 22.32 -2.56
CA VAL A 152 -0.77 23.05 -3.72
C VAL A 152 -1.97 23.88 -3.31
N THR A 153 -1.91 25.19 -3.61
CA THR A 153 -3.06 26.09 -3.51
C THR A 153 -3.64 26.28 -4.92
N SER A 154 -4.63 25.47 -5.29
CA SER A 154 -5.26 25.49 -6.60
C SER A 154 -6.66 24.90 -6.52
N SER A 155 -7.61 25.47 -7.25
CA SER A 155 -8.96 24.90 -7.42
C SER A 155 -9.04 23.80 -8.48
N THR A 156 -7.96 23.55 -9.19
CA THR A 156 -7.93 22.62 -10.31
C THR A 156 -7.19 21.32 -10.00
N ALA A 157 -6.69 21.12 -8.77
CA ALA A 157 -6.06 19.89 -8.36
C ALA A 157 -7.08 18.72 -8.40
N GLY A 158 -6.93 17.81 -9.36
CA GLY A 158 -7.89 16.72 -9.60
C GLY A 158 -7.30 15.33 -9.45
N TYR A 159 -5.97 15.22 -9.39
CA TYR A 159 -5.28 13.95 -9.35
C TYR A 159 -3.94 14.09 -8.64
N ALA A 160 -3.64 13.15 -7.76
CA ALA A 160 -2.33 13.06 -7.15
C ALA A 160 -1.83 11.62 -7.11
N THR A 161 -0.52 11.44 -7.25
CA THR A 161 0.17 10.18 -6.96
C THR A 161 1.22 10.40 -5.89
N ILE A 162 1.37 9.40 -5.02
CA ILE A 162 2.49 9.32 -4.07
C ILE A 162 3.13 7.96 -4.26
N THR A 163 4.42 7.92 -4.51
CA THR A 163 5.18 6.68 -4.70
C THR A 163 6.42 6.69 -3.83
N GLY A 164 6.74 5.55 -3.23
CA GLY A 164 7.91 5.50 -2.37
C GLY A 164 8.28 4.11 -1.89
N THR A 165 9.31 4.09 -1.06
CA THR A 165 9.80 2.90 -0.37
C THR A 165 9.99 3.18 1.12
N ILE A 166 9.83 2.16 1.94
CA ILE A 166 10.03 2.21 3.38
C ILE A 166 10.76 0.95 3.86
N THR A 167 11.72 1.12 4.77
CA THR A 167 12.28 0.06 5.59
C THR A 167 11.72 0.23 7.01
N VAL A 168 10.96 -0.75 7.46
CA VAL A 168 10.20 -0.67 8.72
C VAL A 168 11.10 -1.05 9.90
N ASN A 169 11.18 -0.18 10.91
CA ASN A 169 11.86 -0.46 12.17
C ASN A 169 10.93 -1.13 13.19
N ALA A 170 9.76 -0.55 13.44
CA ALA A 170 8.74 -1.13 14.30
C ALA A 170 7.44 -1.34 13.53
N ALA A 171 6.81 -2.50 13.72
CA ALA A 171 5.54 -2.86 13.08
C ALA A 171 4.43 -1.84 13.40
N GLY A 172 3.51 -1.69 12.47
CA GLY A 172 2.38 -0.78 12.62
C GLY A 172 1.68 -0.55 11.29
N THR A 173 0.94 0.52 11.19
CA THR A 173 0.23 0.90 9.97
C THR A 173 1.01 1.95 9.17
N LEU A 174 0.90 1.87 7.85
CA LEU A 174 1.27 2.94 6.91
C LEU A 174 -0.02 3.49 6.32
N THR A 175 -0.21 4.80 6.34
CA THR A 175 -1.47 5.44 5.97
C THR A 175 -1.22 6.69 5.16
N VAL A 176 -2.03 6.91 4.13
CA VAL A 176 -2.05 8.19 3.40
C VAL A 176 -2.79 9.24 4.24
N GLN A 177 -2.20 10.42 4.38
CA GLN A 177 -2.76 11.55 5.12
C GLN A 177 -3.09 12.70 4.18
N PHE A 178 -4.12 13.46 4.53
CA PHE A 178 -4.63 14.58 3.73
C PHE A 178 -5.03 15.75 4.62
N ALA A 179 -4.84 16.97 4.11
CA ALA A 179 -5.39 18.21 4.66
C ALA A 179 -5.56 19.27 3.57
N GLN A 180 -6.25 20.34 3.90
CA GLN A 180 -6.13 21.59 3.13
C GLN A 180 -4.73 22.16 3.29
N ASN A 181 -4.19 22.80 2.26
CA ASN A 181 -2.93 23.52 2.35
C ASN A 181 -3.11 24.80 3.19
N ASN A 182 -4.14 25.57 2.90
CA ASN A 182 -4.59 26.70 3.71
C ASN A 182 -5.99 26.40 4.27
N SER A 183 -6.29 26.96 5.45
CA SER A 183 -7.62 26.80 6.04
C SER A 183 -8.69 27.52 5.21
N ASP A 184 -9.69 26.80 4.73
CA ASP A 184 -10.81 27.32 3.94
C ASP A 184 -12.12 26.68 4.39
N GLY A 185 -13.20 27.48 4.47
CA GLY A 185 -14.52 27.01 4.86
C GLY A 185 -15.20 26.07 3.85
N THR A 186 -14.69 26.01 2.61
CA THR A 186 -15.15 25.07 1.59
C THR A 186 -14.25 23.83 1.60
N ALA A 187 -14.84 22.66 1.49
CA ALA A 187 -14.10 21.40 1.58
C ALA A 187 -13.15 21.20 0.39
N SER A 188 -11.95 20.71 0.69
CA SER A 188 -11.12 19.95 -0.24
C SER A 188 -11.28 18.47 0.09
N SER A 189 -11.30 17.60 -0.93
CA SER A 189 -11.73 16.22 -0.76
C SER A 189 -10.84 15.22 -1.47
N VAL A 190 -10.74 14.01 -0.88
CA VAL A 190 -10.26 12.80 -1.56
C VAL A 190 -11.47 11.95 -1.92
N LEU A 191 -11.61 11.63 -3.20
CA LEU A 191 -12.82 11.02 -3.76
C LEU A 191 -12.78 9.48 -3.66
N VAL A 192 -13.98 8.90 -3.73
CA VAL A 192 -14.17 7.46 -3.90
C VAL A 192 -13.42 6.95 -5.14
N GLY A 193 -12.81 5.78 -5.02
CA GLY A 193 -11.97 5.21 -6.08
C GLY A 193 -10.48 5.53 -5.94
N SER A 194 -10.09 6.42 -5.03
CA SER A 194 -8.69 6.58 -4.64
C SER A 194 -8.17 5.29 -3.99
N THR A 195 -6.94 4.90 -4.32
CA THR A 195 -6.36 3.61 -3.90
C THR A 195 -4.99 3.78 -3.28
N PHE A 196 -4.63 2.82 -2.44
CA PHE A 196 -3.29 2.68 -1.87
C PHE A 196 -2.85 1.22 -1.96
N VAL A 197 -1.70 0.99 -2.56
CA VAL A 197 -1.10 -0.34 -2.76
C VAL A 197 0.25 -0.36 -2.07
N VAL A 198 0.49 -1.41 -1.31
CA VAL A 198 1.77 -1.66 -0.63
C VAL A 198 2.23 -3.07 -0.98
N ILE A 199 3.46 -3.21 -1.44
CA ILE A 199 4.05 -4.47 -1.88
C ILE A 199 5.33 -4.68 -1.10
N GLU A 200 5.44 -5.85 -0.47
CA GLU A 200 6.68 -6.25 0.18
C GLU A 200 7.79 -6.46 -0.86
N MET A 201 9.00 -6.06 -0.49
CA MET A 201 10.21 -6.24 -1.31
C MET A 201 11.12 -7.26 -0.64
N PRO A 202 11.85 -8.05 -1.44
CA PRO A 202 12.85 -8.99 -0.94
C PRO A 202 13.95 -8.35 -0.11
#